data_92b42660b6e9ceff01177bb965aa1c69
#
_entry.id   92b42660b6e9ceff01177bb965aa1c69
#
_cell.length_a   1.000
_cell.length_b   1.000
_cell.length_c   1.000
_cell.angle_alpha   90.00
_cell.angle_beta   90.00
_cell.angle_gamma   90.00
#
_symmetry.space_group_name_H-M   'P 1'
#
loop_
_entity.id
_entity.type
_entity.pdbx_description
1 polymer ?
#
loop_
_entity_poly.entity_id
_entity_poly.type
_entity_poly.pdbx_seq_one_letter_code
_entity_poly.pdbx_strand_id
1 'polypeptide(L)'
;MLKRLFFLTLLIACAILAARVGQHHDWQLDLTAQRSHTLSTAAARALDALAAPLELTAFVPDYALTRAQLRRLLAPYLTHPSRPKLRFVDPVEEPTLAREAGVARHGELHLRSAQRHEVIAEPTAAAIDAALARMALRGERWIVSLTGHGEARVDPSPGGLATLAGHAERLGYRMLSVDSGSIDNL
;
A
#
# COMPACT_ATOMS: atom_id res chain seq x y z
N MET A 1 42.16 -16.94 -44.11
CA MET A 1 42.10 -17.47 -42.75
C MET A 1 42.19 -16.38 -41.70
N LEU A 2 43.07 -15.39 -41.80
CA LEU A 2 43.26 -14.31 -40.82
C LEU A 2 42.01 -13.49 -40.54
N LYS A 3 41.23 -13.14 -41.57
CA LYS A 3 39.96 -12.36 -41.40
C LYS A 3 38.89 -13.11 -40.58
N ARG A 4 38.81 -14.45 -40.75
CA ARG A 4 37.86 -15.26 -39.96
C ARG A 4 38.26 -15.35 -38.48
N LEU A 5 39.58 -15.42 -38.23
CA LEU A 5 40.11 -15.46 -36.86
C LEU A 5 39.85 -14.11 -36.16
N PHE A 6 40.05 -13.00 -36.85
CA PHE A 6 39.76 -11.65 -36.34
C PHE A 6 38.28 -11.45 -36.00
N PHE A 7 37.36 -11.93 -36.85
CA PHE A 7 35.93 -11.87 -36.57
C PHE A 7 35.53 -12.72 -35.37
N LEU A 8 36.15 -13.90 -35.20
CA LEU A 8 35.87 -14.79 -34.09
C LEU A 8 36.33 -14.19 -32.76
N THR A 9 37.53 -13.59 -32.73
CA THR A 9 38.06 -12.93 -31.53
C THR A 9 37.23 -11.68 -31.17
N LEU A 10 36.78 -10.92 -32.14
CA LEU A 10 35.92 -9.76 -31.93
C LEU A 10 34.56 -10.19 -31.33
N LEU A 11 33.98 -11.27 -31.85
CA LEU A 11 32.68 -11.78 -31.37
C LEU A 11 32.78 -12.29 -29.94
N ILE A 12 33.89 -12.98 -29.60
CA ILE A 12 34.15 -13.43 -28.23
C ILE A 12 34.36 -12.23 -27.30
N ALA A 13 35.11 -11.22 -27.73
CA ALA A 13 35.31 -10.01 -26.94
C ALA A 13 33.99 -9.24 -26.66
N CYS A 14 33.12 -9.12 -27.68
CA CYS A 14 31.78 -8.53 -27.51
C CYS A 14 30.91 -9.36 -26.55
N ALA A 15 30.97 -10.69 -26.65
CA ALA A 15 30.20 -11.54 -25.74
C ALA A 15 30.66 -11.41 -24.28
N ILE A 16 31.98 -11.35 -24.06
CA ILE A 16 32.58 -11.14 -22.73
C ILE A 16 32.20 -9.74 -22.19
N LEU A 17 32.25 -8.72 -23.04
CA LEU A 17 31.86 -7.35 -22.65
C LEU A 17 30.38 -7.26 -22.29
N ALA A 18 29.51 -7.88 -23.09
CA ALA A 18 28.08 -7.96 -22.81
C ALA A 18 27.79 -8.72 -21.50
N ALA A 19 28.49 -9.82 -21.24
CA ALA A 19 28.40 -10.56 -19.98
C ALA A 19 28.87 -9.74 -18.78
N ARG A 20 29.94 -8.94 -18.92
CA ARG A 20 30.44 -8.05 -17.86
C ARG A 20 29.50 -6.89 -17.59
N VAL A 21 28.92 -6.29 -18.62
CA VAL A 21 27.90 -5.23 -18.47
C VAL A 21 26.65 -5.80 -17.82
N GLY A 22 26.21 -7.00 -18.19
CA GLY A 22 25.07 -7.68 -17.57
C GLY A 22 25.28 -8.03 -16.09
N GLN A 23 26.52 -8.32 -15.67
CA GLN A 23 26.84 -8.62 -14.27
C GLN A 23 26.93 -7.35 -13.37
N HIS A 24 27.19 -6.19 -13.95
CA HIS A 24 27.25 -4.92 -13.21
C HIS A 24 25.93 -4.15 -13.19
N HIS A 25 24.97 -4.51 -14.02
CA HIS A 25 23.63 -3.99 -14.03
C HIS A 25 22.70 -5.15 -13.67
N ASP A 26 22.18 -5.15 -12.45
CA ASP A 26 21.01 -5.96 -12.05
C ASP A 26 19.76 -5.45 -12.81
N TRP A 27 19.76 -5.68 -14.12
CA TRP A 27 18.56 -5.53 -14.93
C TRP A 27 17.65 -6.73 -14.64
N GLN A 28 17.00 -6.71 -13.50
CA GLN A 28 15.87 -7.56 -13.25
C GLN A 28 14.71 -7.07 -14.12
N LEU A 29 14.65 -7.53 -15.36
CA LEU A 29 13.45 -7.38 -16.18
C LEU A 29 12.36 -8.25 -15.54
N ASP A 30 11.49 -7.63 -14.78
CA ASP A 30 10.31 -8.29 -14.25
C ASP A 30 9.31 -8.49 -15.39
N LEU A 31 9.38 -9.70 -16.01
CA LEU A 31 8.50 -10.12 -17.10
C LEU A 31 7.15 -10.64 -16.60
N THR A 32 6.91 -10.60 -15.28
CA THR A 32 5.59 -10.96 -14.74
C THR A 32 4.58 -9.89 -15.12
N ALA A 33 3.40 -10.29 -15.58
CA ALA A 33 2.33 -9.36 -15.99
C ALA A 33 1.91 -8.37 -14.90
N GLN A 34 2.30 -8.61 -13.64
CA GLN A 34 1.96 -7.81 -12.46
C GLN A 34 3.16 -7.12 -11.80
N ARG A 35 4.38 -7.24 -12.35
CA ARG A 35 5.63 -6.66 -11.78
C ARG A 35 5.76 -6.91 -10.27
N SER A 36 5.44 -8.11 -9.82
CA SER A 36 5.33 -8.48 -8.40
C SER A 36 6.67 -8.49 -7.66
N HIS A 37 7.80 -8.34 -8.37
CA HIS A 37 9.16 -8.35 -7.78
C HIS A 37 9.85 -6.98 -7.79
N THR A 38 9.21 -5.95 -8.36
CA THR A 38 9.75 -4.59 -8.38
C THR A 38 8.76 -3.59 -7.78
N LEU A 39 9.27 -2.68 -6.97
CA LEU A 39 8.46 -1.59 -6.43
C LEU A 39 8.00 -0.68 -7.58
N SER A 40 6.71 -0.40 -7.65
CA SER A 40 6.20 0.54 -8.65
C SER A 40 6.70 1.96 -8.36
N THR A 41 6.91 2.76 -9.41
CA THR A 41 7.30 4.17 -9.26
C THR A 41 6.27 4.96 -8.43
N ALA A 42 5.00 4.60 -8.53
CA ALA A 42 3.93 5.22 -7.75
C ALA A 42 4.05 4.87 -6.28
N ALA A 43 4.29 3.59 -5.93
CA ALA A 43 4.49 3.16 -4.56
C ALA A 43 5.77 3.76 -3.94
N ALA A 44 6.86 3.85 -4.71
CA ALA A 44 8.08 4.50 -4.24
C ALA A 44 7.84 5.97 -3.86
N ARG A 45 7.19 6.73 -4.75
CA ARG A 45 6.80 8.13 -4.46
C ARG A 45 5.85 8.24 -3.28
N ALA A 46 4.92 7.29 -3.12
CA ALA A 46 4.01 7.27 -1.99
C ALA A 46 4.76 7.05 -0.68
N LEU A 47 5.71 6.11 -0.65
CA LEU A 47 6.58 5.86 0.52
C LEU A 47 7.41 7.09 0.90
N ASP A 48 7.97 7.81 -0.10
CA ASP A 48 8.72 9.05 0.13
C ASP A 48 7.83 10.19 0.66
N ALA A 49 6.56 10.19 0.30
CA ALA A 49 5.59 11.22 0.72
C ALA A 49 5.00 10.98 2.10
N LEU A 50 5.22 9.83 2.74
CA LEU A 50 4.72 9.53 4.08
C LEU A 50 5.37 10.44 5.12
N ALA A 51 4.58 10.86 6.11
CA ALA A 51 5.04 11.75 7.19
C ALA A 51 5.91 11.04 8.23
N ALA A 52 5.84 9.71 8.29
CA ALA A 52 6.61 8.87 9.21
C ALA A 52 6.92 7.51 8.54
N PRO A 53 7.89 6.75 9.03
CA PRO A 53 8.17 5.41 8.53
C PRO A 53 6.92 4.53 8.53
N LEU A 54 6.77 3.73 7.47
CA LEU A 54 5.66 2.80 7.33
C LEU A 54 5.86 1.59 8.26
N GLU A 55 4.83 1.27 9.03
CA GLU A 55 4.72 0.05 9.81
C GLU A 55 3.67 -0.85 9.17
N LEU A 56 4.07 -2.10 8.92
CA LEU A 56 3.26 -3.15 8.32
C LEU A 56 3.02 -4.21 9.38
N THR A 57 1.78 -4.45 9.76
CA THR A 57 1.41 -5.55 10.66
C THR A 57 0.54 -6.55 9.90
N ALA A 58 1.05 -7.75 9.72
CA ALA A 58 0.35 -8.83 9.04
C ALA A 58 -0.27 -9.78 10.07
N PHE A 59 -1.58 -9.87 10.09
CA PHE A 59 -2.35 -10.75 10.99
C PHE A 59 -2.55 -12.11 10.33
N VAL A 60 -1.53 -12.96 10.44
CA VAL A 60 -1.51 -14.29 9.80
C VAL A 60 -1.11 -15.35 10.82
N PRO A 61 -1.79 -16.51 10.82
CA PRO A 61 -1.38 -17.65 11.64
C PRO A 61 0.06 -18.08 11.32
N ASP A 62 0.71 -18.75 12.25
CA ASP A 62 2.11 -19.18 12.10
C ASP A 62 2.28 -20.35 11.12
N TYR A 63 1.69 -20.23 9.95
CA TYR A 63 1.95 -21.13 8.83
C TYR A 63 3.13 -20.59 8.02
N ALA A 64 4.25 -21.30 8.06
CA ALA A 64 5.50 -20.90 7.41
C ALA A 64 5.31 -20.52 5.93
N LEU A 65 4.42 -21.19 5.21
CA LEU A 65 4.15 -20.94 3.79
C LEU A 65 3.50 -19.56 3.58
N THR A 66 2.47 -19.24 4.37
CA THR A 66 1.73 -17.96 4.24
C THR A 66 2.62 -16.77 4.60
N ARG A 67 3.38 -16.87 5.69
CA ARG A 67 4.34 -15.81 6.08
C ARG A 67 5.43 -15.63 5.04
N ALA A 68 5.93 -16.73 4.43
CA ALA A 68 6.94 -16.66 3.38
C ALA A 68 6.40 -16.03 2.09
N GLN A 69 5.16 -16.34 1.71
CA GLN A 69 4.50 -15.72 0.55
C GLN A 69 4.31 -14.22 0.75
N LEU A 70 3.79 -13.82 1.91
CA LEU A 70 3.58 -12.42 2.23
C LEU A 70 4.90 -11.64 2.34
N ARG A 71 5.95 -12.27 2.91
CA ARG A 71 7.29 -11.67 2.96
C ARG A 71 7.86 -11.45 1.56
N ARG A 72 7.66 -12.38 0.62
CA ARG A 72 8.06 -12.20 -0.79
C ARG A 72 7.28 -11.06 -1.46
N LEU A 73 5.96 -10.99 -1.25
CA LEU A 73 5.13 -9.92 -1.78
C LEU A 73 5.58 -8.54 -1.27
N LEU A 74 5.95 -8.45 0.00
CA LEU A 74 6.36 -7.21 0.65
C LEU A 74 7.83 -6.85 0.44
N ALA A 75 8.67 -7.78 -0.04
CA ALA A 75 10.11 -7.57 -0.18
C ALA A 75 10.48 -6.28 -0.94
N PRO A 76 9.85 -5.93 -2.09
CA PRO A 76 10.18 -4.70 -2.80
C PRO A 76 9.92 -3.43 -1.97
N TYR A 77 8.89 -3.43 -1.14
CA TYR A 77 8.56 -2.30 -0.27
C TYR A 77 9.55 -2.20 0.90
N LEU A 78 9.93 -3.34 1.50
CA LEU A 78 10.83 -3.39 2.65
C LEU A 78 12.26 -2.96 2.34
N THR A 79 12.68 -3.06 1.07
CA THR A 79 14.01 -2.60 0.60
C THR A 79 14.07 -1.11 0.35
N HIS A 80 12.94 -0.38 0.44
CA HIS A 80 12.89 1.06 0.21
C HIS A 80 13.73 1.84 1.26
N PRO A 81 14.39 2.96 0.87
CA PRO A 81 15.22 3.76 1.77
C PRO A 81 14.51 4.27 3.03
N SER A 82 13.18 4.46 2.99
CA SER A 82 12.37 4.83 4.17
C SER A 82 12.28 3.73 5.24
N ARG A 83 12.83 2.54 4.97
CA ARG A 83 12.93 1.39 5.88
C ARG A 83 11.60 1.01 6.54
N PRO A 84 10.59 0.61 5.77
CA PRO A 84 9.35 0.08 6.31
C PRO A 84 9.61 -1.10 7.26
N LYS A 85 8.82 -1.19 8.32
CA LYS A 85 8.94 -2.28 9.31
C LYS A 85 7.81 -3.27 9.10
N LEU A 86 8.13 -4.57 9.07
CA LEU A 86 7.15 -5.64 8.99
C LEU A 86 7.13 -6.43 10.30
N ARG A 87 5.93 -6.57 10.88
CA ARG A 87 5.63 -7.44 12.01
C ARG A 87 4.57 -8.46 11.59
N PHE A 88 4.75 -9.71 12.04
CA PHE A 88 3.73 -10.74 11.95
C PHE A 88 3.10 -10.92 13.34
N VAL A 89 1.79 -11.03 13.37
CA VAL A 89 1.00 -11.31 14.57
C VAL A 89 0.14 -12.52 14.25
N ASP A 90 0.18 -13.53 15.11
CA ASP A 90 -0.73 -14.66 15.01
C ASP A 90 -2.03 -14.32 15.77
N PRO A 91 -3.18 -14.19 15.07
CA PRO A 91 -4.43 -13.86 15.74
C PRO A 91 -4.93 -14.93 16.71
N VAL A 92 -4.41 -16.16 16.59
CA VAL A 92 -4.76 -17.27 17.49
C VAL A 92 -3.94 -17.19 18.76
N GLU A 93 -2.66 -16.87 18.65
CA GLU A 93 -1.75 -16.73 19.80
C GLU A 93 -1.90 -15.38 20.51
N GLU A 94 -2.17 -14.30 19.76
CA GLU A 94 -2.33 -12.93 20.28
C GLU A 94 -3.76 -12.39 20.03
N PRO A 95 -4.83 -13.04 20.55
CA PRO A 95 -6.21 -12.68 20.22
C PRO A 95 -6.64 -11.32 20.75
N THR A 96 -6.04 -10.85 21.81
CA THR A 96 -6.30 -9.52 22.37
C THR A 96 -5.80 -8.44 21.43
N LEU A 97 -4.58 -8.58 20.92
CA LEU A 97 -3.97 -7.65 19.99
C LEU A 97 -4.74 -7.61 18.65
N ALA A 98 -5.18 -8.77 18.16
CA ALA A 98 -5.99 -8.86 16.95
C ALA A 98 -7.34 -8.13 17.12
N ARG A 99 -8.00 -8.30 18.28
CA ARG A 99 -9.27 -7.59 18.58
C ARG A 99 -9.08 -6.08 18.72
N GLU A 100 -8.04 -5.65 19.41
CA GLU A 100 -7.72 -4.22 19.57
C GLU A 100 -7.39 -3.56 18.22
N ALA A 101 -6.73 -4.30 17.32
CA ALA A 101 -6.47 -3.85 15.96
C ALA A 101 -7.70 -3.89 15.06
N GLY A 102 -8.82 -4.47 15.50
CA GLY A 102 -10.05 -4.58 14.71
C GLY A 102 -9.97 -5.58 13.56
N VAL A 103 -9.14 -6.62 13.70
CA VAL A 103 -8.97 -7.67 12.68
C VAL A 103 -10.27 -8.43 12.48
N ALA A 104 -10.83 -8.38 11.27
CA ALA A 104 -12.06 -9.08 10.92
C ALA A 104 -11.78 -10.45 10.28
N ARG A 105 -10.63 -10.62 9.62
CA ARG A 105 -10.27 -11.86 8.91
C ARG A 105 -8.80 -12.19 9.10
N HIS A 106 -8.48 -13.49 9.05
CA HIS A 106 -7.09 -13.92 8.96
C HIS A 106 -6.49 -13.52 7.59
N GLY A 107 -5.25 -13.07 7.61
CA GLY A 107 -4.54 -12.64 6.39
C GLY A 107 -4.57 -11.15 6.13
N GLU A 108 -5.21 -10.36 6.97
CA GLU A 108 -5.21 -8.90 6.82
C GLU A 108 -3.82 -8.30 7.03
N LEU A 109 -3.54 -7.29 6.22
CA LEU A 109 -2.33 -6.47 6.33
C LEU A 109 -2.74 -5.04 6.73
N HIS A 110 -2.28 -4.62 7.90
CA HIS A 110 -2.49 -3.27 8.42
C HIS A 110 -1.26 -2.41 8.14
N LEU A 111 -1.48 -1.27 7.52
CA LEU A 111 -0.47 -0.26 7.22
C LEU A 111 -0.67 0.92 8.15
N ARG A 112 0.39 1.38 8.81
CA ARG A 112 0.37 2.57 9.66
C ARG A 112 1.54 3.48 9.34
N SER A 113 1.27 4.79 9.26
CA SER A 113 2.29 5.83 9.19
C SER A 113 1.76 7.10 9.84
N ALA A 114 2.38 7.54 10.92
CA ALA A 114 1.88 8.61 11.78
C ALA A 114 0.42 8.35 12.22
N GLN A 115 -0.49 9.26 11.89
CA GLN A 115 -1.93 9.15 12.22
C GLN A 115 -2.75 8.42 11.14
N ARG A 116 -2.10 7.93 10.08
CA ARG A 116 -2.79 7.27 8.98
C ARG A 116 -2.74 5.76 9.14
N HIS A 117 -3.87 5.14 8.86
CA HIS A 117 -4.05 3.70 8.95
C HIS A 117 -4.88 3.21 7.76
N GLU A 118 -4.43 2.14 7.13
CA GLU A 118 -5.14 1.44 6.05
C GLU A 118 -5.14 -0.05 6.35
N VAL A 119 -6.24 -0.71 6.04
CA VAL A 119 -6.41 -2.16 6.20
C VAL A 119 -6.61 -2.79 4.83
N ILE A 120 -5.84 -3.83 4.55
CA ILE A 120 -5.94 -4.61 3.32
C ILE A 120 -6.35 -6.02 3.70
N ALA A 121 -7.59 -6.38 3.37
CA ALA A 121 -8.14 -7.71 3.68
C ALA A 121 -7.49 -8.83 2.86
N GLU A 122 -7.15 -8.54 1.60
CA GLU A 122 -6.49 -9.46 0.68
C GLU A 122 -5.23 -8.79 0.11
N PRO A 123 -4.06 -9.02 0.71
CA PRO A 123 -2.82 -8.39 0.29
C PRO A 123 -2.40 -8.81 -1.11
N THR A 124 -2.44 -7.86 -2.04
CA THR A 124 -1.88 -7.95 -3.38
C THR A 124 -1.02 -6.73 -3.64
N ALA A 125 -0.10 -6.79 -4.59
CA ALA A 125 0.74 -5.63 -4.95
C ALA A 125 -0.12 -4.41 -5.30
N ALA A 126 -1.17 -4.58 -6.10
CA ALA A 126 -2.07 -3.50 -6.47
C ALA A 126 -2.83 -2.91 -5.27
N ALA A 127 -3.29 -3.74 -4.32
CA ALA A 127 -3.97 -3.28 -3.12
C ALA A 127 -3.03 -2.50 -2.20
N ILE A 128 -1.76 -2.94 -2.08
CA ILE A 128 -0.73 -2.26 -1.30
C ILE A 128 -0.39 -0.91 -1.94
N ASP A 129 -0.17 -0.86 -3.25
CA ASP A 129 0.10 0.38 -3.99
C ASP A 129 -1.05 1.39 -3.82
N ALA A 130 -2.29 0.92 -3.94
CA ALA A 130 -3.48 1.76 -3.75
C ALA A 130 -3.58 2.29 -2.30
N ALA A 131 -3.31 1.46 -1.29
CA ALA A 131 -3.30 1.88 0.10
C ALA A 131 -2.21 2.92 0.36
N LEU A 132 -1.00 2.70 -0.14
CA LEU A 132 0.11 3.65 -0.03
C LEU A 132 -0.24 4.98 -0.70
N ALA A 133 -0.84 4.95 -1.89
CA ALA A 133 -1.29 6.16 -2.58
C ALA A 133 -2.30 6.94 -1.73
N ARG A 134 -3.28 6.27 -1.11
CA ARG A 134 -4.24 6.90 -0.20
C ARG A 134 -3.55 7.49 1.04
N MET A 135 -2.57 6.79 1.61
CA MET A 135 -1.80 7.26 2.77
C MET A 135 -0.89 8.44 2.44
N ALA A 136 -0.39 8.53 1.20
CA ALA A 136 0.48 9.61 0.75
C ALA A 136 -0.28 10.90 0.43
N LEU A 137 -1.59 10.85 0.21
CA LEU A 137 -2.39 12.04 -0.06
C LEU A 137 -2.29 13.03 1.11
N ARG A 138 -1.77 14.22 0.82
CA ARG A 138 -1.69 15.31 1.80
C ARG A 138 -3.05 16.03 1.89
N GLY A 139 -3.48 16.32 3.10
CA GLY A 139 -4.72 17.05 3.36
C GLY A 139 -5.77 16.22 4.10
N GLU A 140 -6.73 16.91 4.67
CA GLU A 140 -7.89 16.30 5.29
C GLU A 140 -8.84 15.77 4.20
N ARG A 141 -9.38 14.59 4.42
CA ARG A 141 -10.39 14.02 3.52
C ARG A 141 -11.76 14.41 4.05
N TRP A 142 -12.52 15.11 3.23
CA TRP A 142 -13.85 15.55 3.60
C TRP A 142 -14.90 14.80 2.81
N ILE A 143 -15.94 14.37 3.50
CA ILE A 143 -17.20 13.93 2.92
C ILE A 143 -18.18 15.06 3.18
N VAL A 144 -18.64 15.69 2.12
CA VAL A 144 -19.62 16.75 2.22
C VAL A 144 -21.01 16.16 1.99
N SER A 145 -21.90 16.31 2.98
CA SER A 145 -23.32 15.98 2.88
C SER A 145 -24.11 17.27 2.66
N LEU A 146 -24.86 17.33 1.58
CA LEU A 146 -25.81 18.42 1.37
C LEU A 146 -27.07 18.14 2.19
N THR A 147 -27.63 19.18 2.79
CA THR A 147 -28.88 19.12 3.54
C THR A 147 -29.80 20.27 3.09
N GLY A 148 -31.10 20.15 3.34
CA GLY A 148 -32.07 21.19 3.01
C GLY A 148 -33.29 20.73 2.23
N HIS A 149 -33.25 19.50 1.64
CA HIS A 149 -34.36 18.97 0.83
C HIS A 149 -34.87 17.61 1.35
N GLY A 150 -34.66 17.31 2.64
CA GLY A 150 -35.10 16.05 3.26
C GLY A 150 -34.07 14.96 3.31
N GLU A 151 -32.80 15.29 3.00
CA GLU A 151 -31.68 14.36 3.09
C GLU A 151 -31.37 13.99 4.55
N ALA A 152 -30.79 12.80 4.73
CA ALA A 152 -30.35 12.33 6.04
C ALA A 152 -29.25 13.25 6.61
N ARG A 153 -29.43 13.73 7.83
CA ARG A 153 -28.47 14.61 8.53
C ARG A 153 -27.33 13.81 9.16
N VAL A 154 -26.19 14.45 9.32
CA VAL A 154 -25.05 13.87 10.06
C VAL A 154 -25.27 14.12 11.57
N ASP A 155 -26.32 13.51 12.12
CA ASP A 155 -26.69 13.57 13.52
C ASP A 155 -27.21 12.21 14.03
N PRO A 156 -27.35 12.02 15.36
CA PRO A 156 -27.81 10.76 15.96
C PRO A 156 -29.32 10.54 15.88
N SER A 157 -30.05 11.30 15.07
CA SER A 157 -31.51 11.13 14.89
C SER A 157 -31.86 9.80 14.22
N PRO A 158 -33.09 9.30 14.37
CA PRO A 158 -33.58 8.14 13.63
C PRO A 158 -33.46 8.39 12.11
N GLY A 159 -32.68 7.57 11.41
CA GLY A 159 -32.36 7.75 9.98
C GLY A 159 -31.20 8.70 9.71
N GLY A 160 -30.55 9.25 10.74
CA GLY A 160 -29.34 10.08 10.59
C GLY A 160 -28.08 9.29 10.25
N LEU A 161 -27.07 10.00 9.78
CA LEU A 161 -25.80 9.42 9.29
C LEU A 161 -24.71 9.37 10.37
N ALA A 162 -25.04 9.50 11.67
CA ALA A 162 -24.04 9.51 12.74
C ALA A 162 -23.15 8.24 12.77
N THR A 163 -23.74 7.06 12.52
CA THR A 163 -23.01 5.80 12.44
C THR A 163 -22.02 5.81 11.26
N LEU A 164 -22.45 6.32 10.11
CA LEU A 164 -21.60 6.48 8.93
C LEU A 164 -20.47 7.50 9.20
N ALA A 165 -20.80 8.62 9.85
CA ALA A 165 -19.81 9.63 10.24
C ALA A 165 -18.72 9.04 11.15
N GLY A 166 -19.12 8.32 12.19
CA GLY A 166 -18.15 7.64 13.07
C GLY A 166 -17.34 6.55 12.37
N HIS A 167 -17.88 5.91 11.33
CA HIS A 167 -17.11 4.98 10.51
C HIS A 167 -16.13 5.70 9.58
N ALA A 168 -16.57 6.77 8.95
CA ALA A 168 -15.75 7.62 8.10
C ALA A 168 -14.58 8.25 8.88
N GLU A 169 -14.82 8.73 10.10
CA GLU A 169 -13.79 9.27 10.99
C GLU A 169 -12.71 8.24 11.32
N ARG A 170 -13.10 7.00 11.62
CA ARG A 170 -12.14 5.90 11.83
C ARG A 170 -11.28 5.60 10.60
N LEU A 171 -11.80 5.89 9.42
CA LEU A 171 -11.07 5.77 8.14
C LEU A 171 -10.29 7.05 7.77
N GLY A 172 -10.27 8.06 8.65
CA GLY A 172 -9.54 9.31 8.45
C GLY A 172 -10.25 10.32 7.54
N TYR A 173 -11.56 10.21 7.39
CA TYR A 173 -12.40 11.22 6.74
C TYR A 173 -13.05 12.11 7.78
N ARG A 174 -13.24 13.38 7.44
CA ARG A 174 -14.10 14.32 8.18
C ARG A 174 -15.43 14.47 7.45
N MET A 175 -16.52 14.55 8.16
CA MET A 175 -17.83 14.84 7.56
C MET A 175 -18.24 16.27 7.85
N LEU A 176 -18.74 16.94 6.81
CA LEU A 176 -19.29 18.30 6.88
C LEU A 176 -20.68 18.27 6.27
N SER A 177 -21.68 18.79 7.00
CA SER A 177 -23.00 19.08 6.46
C SER A 177 -23.07 20.53 5.99
N VAL A 178 -23.50 20.73 4.77
CA VAL A 178 -23.70 22.05 4.15
C VAL A 178 -25.17 22.17 3.80
N ASP A 179 -25.82 23.22 4.27
CA ASP A 179 -27.21 23.53 3.92
C ASP A 179 -27.24 24.13 2.51
N SER A 180 -28.07 23.56 1.62
CA SER A 180 -28.21 24.02 0.24
C SER A 180 -28.71 25.50 0.18
N GLY A 181 -29.51 25.94 1.13
CA GLY A 181 -29.97 27.34 1.23
C GLY A 181 -28.86 28.34 1.58
N SER A 182 -27.69 27.86 2.06
CA SER A 182 -26.53 28.72 2.35
C SER A 182 -25.61 28.94 1.15
N ILE A 183 -25.78 28.16 0.09
CA ILE A 183 -24.94 28.24 -1.12
C ILE A 183 -25.41 29.34 -2.05
N ASP A 184 -26.70 29.70 -2.03
CA ASP A 184 -27.26 30.74 -2.89
C ASP A 184 -26.84 32.16 -2.48
N ASN A 185 -26.08 32.33 -1.39
CA ASN A 185 -25.61 33.62 -0.86
C ASN A 185 -24.08 33.80 -0.96
N LEU A 186 -23.36 32.98 -1.76
CA LEU A 186 -21.95 33.15 -2.09
C LEU A 186 -21.79 33.58 -3.53
#